data_5d892c70301711956ab3625b40acc04b
#
_entry.id   5d892c70301711956ab3625b40acc04b
#
_cell.length_a   1.000
_cell.length_b   1.000
_cell.length_c   1.000
_cell.angle_alpha   90.00
_cell.angle_beta   90.00
_cell.angle_gamma   90.00
#
_symmetry.space_group_name_H-M   'P 1'
#
loop_
_entity.id
_entity.type
_entity.pdbx_description
1 polymer ?
#
loop_
_entity_poly.entity_id
_entity_poly.type
_entity_poly.pdbx_seq_one_letter_code
_entity_poly.pdbx_strand_id
1 'polypeptide(L)'
;NPILFHCSDSMSSKLVHDIEVFGPAATVMGYRNYDELLNLVKRGEGSLVSSIFSADLKAIKKLSLGLAPYNGRIYINNKDSMEESTGHGSPLPHMKHGGPGRAGNGEELGGLRGINNYMQRTAIQGSPNALSEITNCWIEGSSTQKPEIHPFKKSFDDLSIGDTIFSEEKKISLRNFT
;
A
#
# COMPACT_ATOMS: atom_id res chain seq x y z
N ASN A 1 -18.56 -20.89 -16.88
CA ASN A 1 -17.42 -21.46 -16.16
C ASN A 1 -16.32 -20.40 -16.02
N PRO A 2 -15.54 -20.38 -14.91
CA PRO A 2 -14.38 -19.55 -14.78
C PRO A 2 -13.34 -19.84 -15.88
N ILE A 3 -12.65 -18.80 -16.34
CA ILE A 3 -11.63 -18.92 -17.41
C ILE A 3 -10.32 -18.35 -16.87
N LEU A 4 -9.23 -19.09 -17.07
CA LEU A 4 -7.88 -18.62 -16.79
C LEU A 4 -7.09 -18.54 -18.09
N PHE A 5 -6.67 -17.34 -18.44
CA PHE A 5 -5.81 -17.09 -19.59
C PHE A 5 -4.35 -17.06 -19.17
N HIS A 6 -3.48 -17.42 -20.09
CA HIS A 6 -2.04 -17.24 -19.96
C HIS A 6 -1.54 -16.30 -21.06
N CYS A 7 -0.92 -15.20 -20.67
CA CYS A 7 -0.28 -14.27 -21.60
C CYS A 7 1.22 -14.56 -21.65
N SER A 8 1.68 -15.16 -22.76
CA SER A 8 3.09 -15.53 -22.94
C SER A 8 4.01 -14.35 -23.21
N ASP A 9 3.47 -13.26 -23.77
CA ASP A 9 4.21 -12.02 -24.04
C ASP A 9 3.49 -10.83 -23.42
N SER A 10 3.65 -10.69 -22.10
CA SER A 10 2.98 -9.66 -21.31
C SER A 10 3.40 -8.25 -21.69
N MET A 11 4.64 -8.07 -22.17
CA MET A 11 5.18 -6.74 -22.50
C MET A 11 4.74 -6.23 -23.86
N SER A 12 4.48 -7.10 -24.83
CA SER A 12 4.07 -6.70 -26.19
C SER A 12 2.56 -6.71 -26.38
N SER A 13 1.84 -7.54 -25.61
CA SER A 13 0.37 -7.62 -25.69
C SER A 13 -0.30 -6.33 -25.22
N LYS A 14 -1.24 -5.82 -26.04
CA LYS A 14 -2.02 -4.63 -25.71
C LYS A 14 -3.39 -4.99 -25.11
N LEU A 15 -4.12 -5.87 -25.75
CA LEU A 15 -5.51 -6.19 -25.41
C LEU A 15 -5.69 -6.60 -23.94
N VAL A 16 -4.74 -7.37 -23.39
CA VAL A 16 -4.81 -7.83 -22.00
C VAL A 16 -4.67 -6.70 -20.98
N HIS A 17 -4.13 -5.56 -21.36
CA HIS A 17 -4.04 -4.36 -20.53
C HIS A 17 -5.14 -3.33 -20.81
N ASP A 18 -5.62 -3.30 -22.06
CA ASP A 18 -6.58 -2.30 -22.51
C ASP A 18 -8.02 -2.68 -22.23
N ILE A 19 -8.32 -3.99 -22.14
CA ILE A 19 -9.68 -4.50 -21.96
C ILE A 19 -9.85 -5.06 -20.57
N GLU A 20 -10.81 -4.51 -19.81
CA GLU A 20 -11.29 -5.09 -18.57
C GLU A 20 -12.40 -6.10 -18.87
N VAL A 21 -12.21 -7.35 -18.41
CA VAL A 21 -13.20 -8.41 -18.57
C VAL A 21 -14.08 -8.47 -17.32
N PHE A 22 -15.34 -8.02 -17.44
CA PHE A 22 -16.33 -8.17 -16.38
C PHE A 22 -16.88 -9.60 -16.40
N GLY A 23 -16.31 -10.46 -15.54
CA GLY A 23 -16.72 -11.85 -15.44
C GLY A 23 -15.71 -12.71 -14.67
N PRO A 24 -15.98 -14.01 -14.53
CA PRO A 24 -15.09 -14.92 -13.83
C PRO A 24 -13.87 -15.30 -14.71
N ALA A 25 -13.09 -14.31 -15.09
CA ALA A 25 -11.91 -14.47 -15.92
C ALA A 25 -10.69 -13.81 -15.27
N ALA A 26 -9.55 -14.46 -15.40
CA ALA A 26 -8.25 -13.92 -14.95
C ALA A 26 -7.16 -14.23 -15.99
N THR A 27 -6.12 -13.40 -16.01
CA THR A 27 -4.96 -13.61 -16.89
C THR A 27 -3.69 -13.73 -16.05
N VAL A 28 -2.93 -14.79 -16.26
CA VAL A 28 -1.61 -14.99 -15.67
C VAL A 28 -0.56 -14.41 -16.61
N MET A 29 0.31 -13.58 -16.04
CA MET A 29 1.43 -12.94 -16.73
C MET A 29 2.71 -13.20 -15.95
N GLY A 30 3.75 -13.71 -16.62
CA GLY A 30 5.07 -13.83 -16.05
C GLY A 30 5.81 -12.50 -16.08
N TYR A 31 6.74 -12.31 -15.14
CA TYR A 31 7.71 -11.20 -15.14
C TYR A 31 9.08 -11.69 -14.69
N ARG A 32 10.16 -11.05 -15.15
CA ARG A 32 11.53 -11.44 -14.88
C ARG A 32 12.12 -10.78 -13.64
N ASN A 33 11.64 -9.59 -13.32
CA ASN A 33 12.08 -8.77 -12.18
C ASN A 33 10.99 -7.79 -11.76
N TYR A 34 11.18 -7.13 -10.63
CA TYR A 34 10.19 -6.21 -10.07
C TYR A 34 9.96 -4.95 -10.92
N ASP A 35 10.94 -4.50 -11.67
CA ASP A 35 10.79 -3.32 -12.53
C ASP A 35 9.90 -3.62 -13.73
N GLU A 36 10.02 -4.83 -14.29
CA GLU A 36 9.09 -5.33 -15.31
C GLU A 36 7.67 -5.48 -14.76
N LEU A 37 7.52 -6.05 -13.54
CA LEU A 37 6.22 -6.15 -12.88
C LEU A 37 5.57 -4.76 -12.69
N LEU A 38 6.32 -3.77 -12.20
CA LEU A 38 5.81 -2.42 -12.02
C LEU A 38 5.38 -1.79 -13.36
N ASN A 39 6.15 -2.04 -14.43
CA ASN A 39 5.78 -1.59 -15.77
C ASN A 39 4.50 -2.25 -16.30
N LEU A 40 4.30 -3.56 -16.03
CA LEU A 40 3.07 -4.25 -16.39
C LEU A 40 1.84 -3.65 -15.69
N VAL A 41 1.94 -3.40 -14.38
CA VAL A 41 0.83 -2.80 -13.62
C VAL A 41 0.54 -1.38 -14.09
N LYS A 42 1.56 -0.58 -14.38
CA LYS A 42 1.42 0.77 -14.92
C LYS A 42 0.58 0.82 -16.20
N ARG A 43 0.69 -0.20 -17.06
CA ARG A 43 -0.07 -0.30 -18.31
C ARG A 43 -1.58 -0.43 -18.10
N GLY A 44 -2.02 -0.87 -16.92
CA GLY A 44 -3.44 -0.92 -16.58
C GLY A 44 -4.08 0.45 -16.32
N GLU A 45 -3.29 1.53 -16.25
CA GLU A 45 -3.75 2.93 -16.12
C GLU A 45 -4.63 3.22 -14.91
N GLY A 46 -4.53 2.40 -13.88
CA GLY A 46 -5.23 2.57 -12.61
C GLY A 46 -6.13 1.40 -12.25
N SER A 47 -6.11 1.03 -10.98
CA SER A 47 -6.88 -0.08 -10.42
C SER A 47 -7.45 0.26 -9.07
N LEU A 48 -8.53 -0.41 -8.68
CA LEU A 48 -9.12 -0.29 -7.35
C LEU A 48 -8.21 -0.88 -6.29
N VAL A 49 -7.70 -2.09 -6.52
CA VAL A 49 -6.88 -2.82 -5.56
C VAL A 49 -5.86 -3.73 -6.24
N SER A 50 -4.68 -3.80 -5.64
CA SER A 50 -3.69 -4.85 -5.93
C SER A 50 -3.38 -5.65 -4.67
N SER A 51 -3.12 -6.95 -4.83
CA SER A 51 -2.70 -7.83 -3.75
C SER A 51 -1.26 -8.28 -3.92
N ILE A 52 -0.49 -8.20 -2.83
CA ILE A 52 0.89 -8.69 -2.75
C ILE A 52 0.92 -9.88 -1.79
N PHE A 53 1.31 -11.05 -2.29
CA PHE A 53 1.52 -12.26 -1.50
C PHE A 53 3.02 -12.51 -1.41
N SER A 54 3.63 -12.22 -0.28
CA SER A 54 5.08 -12.38 -0.09
C SER A 54 5.45 -12.47 1.38
N ALA A 55 6.52 -13.20 1.71
CA ALA A 55 7.17 -13.20 3.00
C ALA A 55 8.41 -12.28 3.05
N ASP A 56 8.87 -11.78 1.91
CA ASP A 56 10.02 -10.88 1.82
C ASP A 56 9.58 -9.43 2.03
N LEU A 57 9.89 -8.87 3.20
CA LEU A 57 9.52 -7.49 3.58
C LEU A 57 10.15 -6.44 2.65
N LYS A 58 11.36 -6.69 2.12
CA LYS A 58 12.00 -5.75 1.17
C LYS A 58 11.28 -5.74 -0.18
N ALA A 59 10.86 -6.92 -0.66
CA ALA A 59 10.03 -7.02 -1.85
C ALA A 59 8.68 -6.34 -1.63
N ILE A 60 8.02 -6.58 -0.49
CA ILE A 60 6.76 -5.92 -0.10
C ILE A 60 6.93 -4.40 -0.14
N LYS A 61 7.97 -3.85 0.50
CA LYS A 61 8.23 -2.41 0.49
C LYS A 61 8.42 -1.87 -0.93
N LYS A 62 9.32 -2.47 -1.72
CA LYS A 62 9.59 -2.04 -3.10
C LYS A 62 8.32 -2.05 -3.94
N LEU A 63 7.56 -3.14 -3.89
CA LEU A 63 6.33 -3.29 -4.67
C LEU A 63 5.23 -2.34 -4.19
N SER A 64 5.00 -2.21 -2.88
CA SER A 64 3.99 -1.31 -2.35
C SER A 64 4.23 0.14 -2.78
N LEU A 65 5.46 0.63 -2.65
CA LEU A 65 5.79 1.99 -3.05
C LEU A 65 5.71 2.19 -4.58
N GLY A 66 6.13 1.19 -5.36
CA GLY A 66 6.07 1.25 -6.82
C GLY A 66 4.66 1.13 -7.39
N LEU A 67 3.76 0.39 -6.72
CA LEU A 67 2.37 0.19 -7.13
C LEU A 67 1.44 1.30 -6.62
N ALA A 68 1.80 2.00 -5.55
CA ALA A 68 0.96 3.01 -4.90
C ALA A 68 0.38 4.06 -5.87
N PRO A 69 1.13 4.62 -6.85
CA PRO A 69 0.60 5.60 -7.77
C PRO A 69 -0.52 5.08 -8.69
N TYR A 70 -0.62 3.76 -8.86
CA TYR A 70 -1.54 3.12 -9.81
C TYR A 70 -2.70 2.39 -9.16
N ASN A 71 -2.78 2.39 -7.82
CA ASN A 71 -3.80 1.62 -7.09
C ASN A 71 -4.46 2.45 -6.01
N GLY A 72 -5.75 2.29 -5.83
CA GLY A 72 -6.48 2.90 -4.72
C GLY A 72 -6.17 2.25 -3.38
N ARG A 73 -5.93 0.93 -3.40
CA ARG A 73 -5.57 0.15 -2.22
C ARG A 73 -4.54 -0.91 -2.57
N ILE A 74 -3.61 -1.13 -1.66
CA ILE A 74 -2.69 -2.28 -1.72
C ILE A 74 -2.98 -3.17 -0.53
N TYR A 75 -3.31 -4.42 -0.81
CA TYR A 75 -3.55 -5.47 0.16
C TYR A 75 -2.33 -6.38 0.26
N ILE A 76 -1.74 -6.48 1.45
CA ILE A 76 -0.55 -7.31 1.68
C ILE A 76 -0.96 -8.51 2.50
N ASN A 77 -0.70 -9.71 1.97
CA ASN A 77 -0.98 -10.96 2.65
C ASN A 77 0.32 -11.77 2.81
N ASN A 78 0.60 -12.12 4.06
CA ASN A 78 1.71 -12.98 4.46
C ASN A 78 1.30 -13.80 5.70
N LYS A 79 2.24 -14.53 6.29
CA LYS A 79 1.96 -15.34 7.48
C LYS A 79 1.42 -14.54 8.66
N ASP A 80 1.87 -13.28 8.79
CA ASP A 80 1.54 -12.44 9.95
C ASP A 80 0.11 -11.89 9.89
N SER A 81 -0.51 -11.88 8.69
CA SER A 81 -1.85 -11.31 8.47
C SER A 81 -2.90 -12.33 8.02
N MET A 82 -2.51 -13.60 7.82
CA MET A 82 -3.36 -14.59 7.15
C MET A 82 -4.63 -14.92 7.94
N GLU A 83 -4.53 -15.02 9.26
CA GLU A 83 -5.66 -15.45 10.13
C GLU A 83 -6.70 -14.34 10.32
N GLU A 84 -6.27 -13.07 10.35
CA GLU A 84 -7.13 -11.91 10.65
C GLU A 84 -7.48 -11.09 9.41
N SER A 85 -7.13 -11.59 8.23
CA SER A 85 -7.30 -10.85 6.99
C SER A 85 -8.76 -10.74 6.57
N THR A 86 -9.18 -9.51 6.23
CA THR A 86 -10.51 -9.24 5.65
C THR A 86 -10.60 -9.65 4.18
N GLY A 87 -9.49 -10.01 3.56
CA GLY A 87 -9.41 -10.40 2.16
C GLY A 87 -9.32 -9.24 1.17
N HIS A 88 -9.08 -9.60 -0.08
CA HIS A 88 -8.86 -8.66 -1.19
C HIS A 88 -10.07 -7.76 -1.47
N GLY A 89 -11.27 -8.33 -1.47
CA GLY A 89 -12.49 -7.64 -1.89
C GLY A 89 -13.13 -6.73 -0.85
N SER A 90 -12.67 -6.76 0.41
CA SER A 90 -13.34 -6.06 1.52
C SER A 90 -12.50 -4.92 2.08
N PRO A 91 -12.66 -3.66 1.62
CA PRO A 91 -12.02 -2.52 2.25
C PRO A 91 -12.61 -2.30 3.65
N LEU A 92 -11.77 -1.88 4.60
CA LEU A 92 -12.26 -1.47 5.91
C LEU A 92 -13.10 -0.19 5.77
N PRO A 93 -14.12 0.03 6.64
CA PRO A 93 -15.06 1.16 6.50
C PRO A 93 -14.42 2.55 6.48
N HIS A 94 -13.28 2.72 7.15
CA HIS A 94 -12.54 3.99 7.18
C HIS A 94 -11.58 4.16 6.00
N MET A 95 -11.40 3.15 5.16
CA MET A 95 -10.55 3.20 3.99
C MET A 95 -11.33 3.73 2.79
N LYS A 96 -10.62 4.48 1.97
CA LYS A 96 -11.17 4.94 0.70
C LYS A 96 -11.38 3.77 -0.25
N HIS A 97 -12.54 3.74 -0.91
CA HIS A 97 -12.81 2.86 -2.05
C HIS A 97 -12.81 3.70 -3.32
N GLY A 98 -11.90 3.42 -4.20
CA GLY A 98 -11.64 4.17 -5.43
C GLY A 98 -10.18 4.05 -5.80
N GLY A 99 -9.73 4.77 -6.80
CA GLY A 99 -8.33 4.73 -7.24
C GLY A 99 -8.06 5.71 -8.38
N PRO A 100 -6.82 5.76 -8.85
CA PRO A 100 -6.41 6.66 -9.93
C PRO A 100 -6.88 6.17 -11.30
N GLY A 101 -6.81 7.04 -12.28
CA GLY A 101 -7.05 6.74 -13.68
C GLY A 101 -8.39 6.04 -13.92
N ARG A 102 -8.37 4.88 -14.52
CA ARG A 102 -9.57 4.06 -14.83
C ARG A 102 -10.41 3.68 -13.60
N ALA A 103 -9.81 3.60 -12.42
CA ALA A 103 -10.53 3.27 -11.20
C ALA A 103 -11.42 4.42 -10.69
N GLY A 104 -11.32 5.59 -11.31
CA GLY A 104 -12.05 6.79 -10.90
C GLY A 104 -11.60 7.33 -9.55
N ASN A 105 -11.95 8.57 -9.26
CA ASN A 105 -11.64 9.22 -8.01
C ASN A 105 -12.92 9.52 -7.23
N GLY A 106 -12.96 9.22 -5.94
CA GLY A 106 -14.13 9.40 -5.09
C GLY A 106 -13.98 10.47 -4.00
N GLU A 107 -13.01 11.40 -4.10
CA GLU A 107 -12.88 12.50 -3.14
C GLU A 107 -13.86 13.66 -3.44
N GLU A 108 -14.43 14.24 -2.39
CA GLU A 108 -15.20 15.48 -2.49
C GLU A 108 -14.28 16.68 -2.76
N LEU A 109 -14.74 17.60 -3.60
CA LEU A 109 -14.04 18.84 -3.91
C LEU A 109 -14.39 19.92 -2.88
N GLY A 110 -13.38 20.60 -2.34
CA GLY A 110 -13.54 21.74 -1.41
C GLY A 110 -12.44 21.80 -0.34
N GLY A 111 -11.87 22.96 -0.08
CA GLY A 111 -10.81 23.20 0.89
C GLY A 111 -9.66 22.20 0.80
N LEU A 112 -9.22 21.68 1.94
CA LEU A 112 -8.17 20.66 1.99
C LEU A 112 -8.55 19.36 1.28
N ARG A 113 -9.83 18.99 1.27
CA ARG A 113 -10.31 17.80 0.54
C ARG A 113 -10.16 17.99 -0.97
N GLY A 114 -10.41 19.20 -1.48
CA GLY A 114 -10.18 19.51 -2.89
C GLY A 114 -8.72 19.37 -3.30
N ILE A 115 -7.78 19.82 -2.47
CA ILE A 115 -6.34 19.61 -2.71
C ILE A 115 -6.04 18.11 -2.76
N ASN A 116 -6.59 17.34 -1.85
CA ASN A 116 -6.41 15.88 -1.83
C ASN A 116 -6.93 15.18 -3.09
N ASN A 117 -7.89 15.78 -3.81
CA ASN A 117 -8.39 15.25 -5.07
C ASN A 117 -7.33 15.27 -6.19
N TYR A 118 -6.40 16.20 -6.14
CA TYR A 118 -5.27 16.30 -7.08
C TYR A 118 -4.06 15.46 -6.66
N MET A 119 -4.14 14.80 -5.50
CA MET A 119 -3.09 13.96 -4.95
C MET A 119 -3.53 12.50 -4.98
N GLN A 120 -2.66 11.62 -5.48
CA GLN A 120 -2.91 10.19 -5.40
C GLN A 120 -2.78 9.72 -3.95
N ARG A 121 -3.82 9.04 -3.46
CA ARG A 121 -3.80 8.32 -2.20
C ARG A 121 -3.96 6.84 -2.43
N THR A 122 -3.16 6.07 -1.72
CA THR A 122 -3.23 4.61 -1.74
C THR A 122 -3.33 4.10 -0.32
N ALA A 123 -4.34 3.28 -0.05
CA ALA A 123 -4.45 2.57 1.22
C ALA A 123 -3.60 1.30 1.16
N ILE A 124 -2.77 1.10 2.17
CA ILE A 124 -1.94 -0.10 2.32
C ILE A 124 -2.41 -0.85 3.56
N GLN A 125 -2.76 -2.12 3.40
CA GLN A 125 -3.13 -3.03 4.48
C GLN A 125 -2.11 -4.14 4.58
N GLY A 126 -1.67 -4.46 5.78
CA GLY A 126 -0.71 -5.55 6.02
C GLY A 126 -0.48 -5.77 7.50
N SER A 127 0.35 -6.76 7.83
CA SER A 127 0.80 -6.99 9.20
C SER A 127 1.61 -5.81 9.73
N PRO A 128 1.71 -5.61 11.06
CA PRO A 128 2.56 -4.58 11.65
C PRO A 128 4.00 -4.61 11.13
N ASN A 129 4.58 -5.79 10.91
CA ASN A 129 5.92 -5.92 10.34
C ASN A 129 6.03 -5.36 8.92
N ALA A 130 5.07 -5.69 8.06
CA ALA A 130 5.06 -5.18 6.69
C ALA A 130 4.87 -3.66 6.64
N LEU A 131 3.97 -3.14 7.46
CA LEU A 131 3.70 -1.70 7.53
C LEU A 131 4.89 -0.94 8.11
N SER A 132 5.56 -1.46 9.14
CA SER A 132 6.77 -0.85 9.71
C SER A 132 7.90 -0.78 8.68
N GLU A 133 8.09 -1.83 7.88
CA GLU A 133 9.11 -1.85 6.82
C GLU A 133 8.81 -0.85 5.71
N ILE A 134 7.54 -0.74 5.28
CA ILE A 134 7.12 0.17 4.20
C ILE A 134 7.27 1.64 4.63
N THR A 135 6.84 1.98 5.85
CA THR A 135 6.77 3.36 6.32
C THR A 135 8.05 3.87 6.95
N ASN A 136 9.01 2.99 7.27
CA ASN A 136 10.14 3.26 8.15
C ASN A 136 9.73 3.76 9.55
N CYS A 137 8.48 3.50 9.96
CA CYS A 137 7.96 3.85 11.28
C CYS A 137 7.62 2.58 12.03
N TRP A 138 7.96 2.52 13.29
CA TRP A 138 7.53 1.38 14.12
C TRP A 138 6.01 1.41 14.30
N ILE A 139 5.35 0.29 14.03
CA ILE A 139 3.92 0.07 14.23
C ILE A 139 3.74 -0.90 15.39
N GLU A 140 2.82 -0.61 16.30
CA GLU A 140 2.52 -1.46 17.44
C GLU A 140 2.16 -2.88 17.00
N GLY A 141 2.76 -3.88 17.66
CA GLY A 141 2.65 -5.29 17.27
C GLY A 141 3.70 -5.76 16.25
N SER A 142 4.60 -4.87 15.78
CA SER A 142 5.75 -5.26 14.97
C SER A 142 6.78 -6.00 15.82
N SER A 143 7.40 -7.06 15.25
CA SER A 143 8.52 -7.78 15.87
C SER A 143 9.85 -7.01 15.83
N THR A 144 9.94 -5.93 15.03
CA THR A 144 11.10 -5.03 15.06
C THR A 144 11.11 -4.25 16.36
N GLN A 145 12.30 -4.04 16.93
CA GLN A 145 12.40 -3.25 18.16
C GLN A 145 11.96 -1.81 17.94
N LYS A 146 11.13 -1.31 18.85
CA LYS A 146 10.82 0.12 18.93
C LYS A 146 12.13 0.88 19.16
N PRO A 147 12.43 1.95 18.39
CA PRO A 147 13.63 2.73 18.61
C PRO A 147 13.68 3.26 20.06
N GLU A 148 14.75 2.96 20.78
CA GLU A 148 14.90 3.36 22.19
C GLU A 148 15.33 4.82 22.38
N ILE A 149 15.65 5.51 21.29
CA ILE A 149 16.25 6.85 21.39
C ILE A 149 15.16 7.89 21.62
N HIS A 150 15.12 8.39 22.86
CA HIS A 150 14.28 9.53 23.22
C HIS A 150 14.71 10.78 22.42
N PRO A 151 13.77 11.56 21.84
CA PRO A 151 14.08 12.71 21.00
C PRO A 151 15.00 13.72 21.68
N PHE A 152 14.88 13.90 23.00
CA PHE A 152 15.71 14.83 23.78
C PHE A 152 17.14 14.30 24.10
N LYS A 153 17.51 13.10 23.64
CA LYS A 153 18.87 12.56 23.76
C LYS A 153 19.70 12.76 22.50
N LYS A 154 19.08 13.19 21.38
CA LYS A 154 19.80 13.56 20.17
C LYS A 154 20.11 15.06 20.20
N SER A 155 21.36 15.43 19.86
CA SER A 155 21.71 16.80 19.53
C SER A 155 21.14 17.16 18.16
N PHE A 156 21.08 18.44 17.83
CA PHE A 156 20.63 18.90 16.49
C PHE A 156 21.50 18.31 15.37
N ASP A 157 22.79 18.15 15.64
CA ASP A 157 23.76 17.59 14.68
C ASP A 157 23.59 16.08 14.45
N ASP A 158 22.88 15.39 15.34
CA ASP A 158 22.56 13.95 15.23
C ASP A 158 21.26 13.71 14.44
N LEU A 159 20.59 14.76 13.98
CA LEU A 159 19.33 14.67 13.24
C LEU A 159 19.59 14.71 11.75
N SER A 160 18.97 13.77 11.02
CA SER A 160 18.98 13.73 9.56
C SER A 160 17.57 13.89 9.00
N ILE A 161 17.46 14.42 7.79
CA ILE A 161 16.17 14.51 7.09
C ILE A 161 15.64 13.10 6.87
N GLY A 162 14.44 12.83 7.38
CA GLY A 162 13.80 11.50 7.34
C GLY A 162 13.93 10.71 8.64
N ASP A 163 14.63 11.22 9.65
CA ASP A 163 14.67 10.60 10.98
C ASP A 163 13.27 10.56 11.60
N THR A 164 12.91 9.40 12.15
CA THR A 164 11.69 9.25 12.91
C THR A 164 12.00 9.34 14.40
N ILE A 165 11.35 10.27 15.08
CA ILE A 165 11.52 10.50 16.51
C ILE A 165 10.28 10.00 17.23
N PHE A 166 10.46 9.13 18.23
CA PHE A 166 9.38 8.62 19.06
C PHE A 166 9.47 9.25 20.46
N SER A 167 8.35 9.75 20.97
CA SER A 167 8.23 10.11 22.38
C SER A 167 7.77 8.90 23.20
N GLU A 168 8.06 8.91 24.50
CA GLU A 168 7.43 7.93 25.41
C GLU A 168 5.90 8.11 25.36
N GLU A 169 5.17 7.00 25.52
CA GLU A 169 3.71 7.05 25.64
C GLU A 169 3.33 7.92 26.83
N LYS A 170 2.69 9.04 26.55
CA LYS A 170 2.13 9.91 27.59
C LYS A 170 0.66 9.56 27.78
N LYS A 171 0.31 9.00 28.91
CA LYS A 171 -1.08 8.77 29.25
C LYS A 171 -1.76 10.11 29.48
N ILE A 172 -2.55 10.55 28.49
CA ILE A 172 -3.31 11.81 28.59
C ILE A 172 -4.58 11.52 29.38
N SER A 173 -4.75 12.16 30.53
CA SER A 173 -5.99 12.12 31.30
C SER A 173 -6.80 13.38 31.07
N LEU A 174 -8.11 13.33 31.28
CA LEU A 174 -9.01 14.49 31.17
C LEU A 174 -8.56 15.69 32.04
N ARG A 175 -7.73 15.47 33.06
CA ARG A 175 -7.17 16.54 33.92
C ARG A 175 -6.09 17.38 33.22
N ASN A 176 -5.62 16.98 32.04
CA ASN A 176 -4.60 17.71 31.29
C ASN A 176 -5.21 18.77 30.34
N PHE A 177 -6.53 18.92 30.36
CA PHE A 177 -7.29 19.89 29.52
C PHE A 177 -7.97 21.01 30.31
N THR A 178 -7.65 21.19 31.61
CA THR A 178 -8.12 22.31 32.44
C THR A 178 -7.05 23.36 32.65
#